data_f07e4eec11f0ea34b71c63364bc3ec1b
#
_entry.id   f07e4eec11f0ea34b71c63364bc3ec1b
#
_cell.length_a   1.000
_cell.length_b   1.000
_cell.length_c   1.000
_cell.angle_alpha   90.00
_cell.angle_beta   90.00
_cell.angle_gamma   90.00
#
_symmetry.space_group_name_H-M   'P 1'
#
loop_
_entity.id
_entity.type
_entity.pdbx_description
1 polymer ?
#
loop_
_entity_poly.entity_id
_entity_poly.type
_entity_poly.pdbx_seq_one_letter_code
_entity_poly.pdbx_strand_id
1 'polypeptide(L)'
;MYKRQVYDQLSEDLGGFKEKIKRGAFTNSIKRNDIKLLFNHDANYVLGRNKSGTLKLEEDEYGLKIEAIPPNTSFAKDLINLLERGDIDQMSFGFMVNKEEWDTTDKELPIRTLLDVELFDTSIVVYPAYKQTSVDVRSTKEVLKDFRTKQEQELELEKIDKAKAQERKAEMTKVKLDIVKLKMKGFL
;
A
#
# COMPACT_ATOMS: atom_id res chain seq x y z
N MET A 1 -19.33 -18.06 -7.57
CA MET A 1 -18.31 -18.02 -6.46
C MET A 1 -18.26 -16.60 -5.94
N TYR A 2 -18.27 -16.43 -4.63
CA TYR A 2 -18.35 -15.15 -3.95
C TYR A 2 -17.34 -15.09 -2.80
N LYS A 3 -16.55 -14.02 -2.73
CA LYS A 3 -15.59 -13.73 -1.63
C LYS A 3 -15.50 -12.22 -1.39
N ARG A 4 -14.97 -11.82 -0.23
CA ARG A 4 -14.83 -10.41 0.17
C ARG A 4 -13.51 -10.20 0.92
N GLN A 5 -12.77 -9.14 0.52
CA GLN A 5 -11.65 -8.61 1.30
C GLN A 5 -12.16 -7.52 2.21
N VAL A 6 -11.82 -7.56 3.48
CA VAL A 6 -12.30 -6.61 4.49
C VAL A 6 -11.32 -5.45 4.65
N TYR A 7 -11.85 -4.21 4.73
CA TYR A 7 -11.09 -3.00 4.98
C TYR A 7 -10.68 -2.83 6.44
N ASP A 8 -9.68 -2.01 6.67
CA ASP A 8 -9.19 -1.59 8.00
C ASP A 8 -8.79 -2.73 8.96
N GLN A 9 -8.71 -3.97 8.47
CA GLN A 9 -8.12 -5.08 9.21
C GLN A 9 -6.60 -5.06 9.06
N LEU A 10 -5.92 -5.13 10.21
CA LEU A 10 -4.47 -5.25 10.24
C LEU A 10 -4.03 -6.64 9.77
N SER A 11 -3.00 -6.66 8.94
CA SER A 11 -2.28 -7.88 8.62
C SER A 11 -1.56 -8.45 9.85
N GLU A 12 -1.03 -9.65 9.74
CA GLU A 12 0.03 -10.11 10.63
C GLU A 12 1.30 -9.26 10.42
N ASP A 13 2.32 -9.44 11.25
CA ASP A 13 3.62 -8.79 11.07
C ASP A 13 4.25 -9.24 9.74
N LEU A 14 4.46 -8.29 8.84
CA LEU A 14 5.05 -8.51 7.51
C LEU A 14 6.59 -8.42 7.52
N GLY A 15 7.23 -8.58 8.68
CA GLY A 15 8.68 -8.48 8.83
C GLY A 15 9.13 -7.13 9.38
N GLY A 16 8.40 -6.61 10.37
CA GLY A 16 8.68 -5.39 11.10
C GLY A 16 7.70 -4.24 10.80
N PHE A 17 6.58 -4.53 10.19
CA PHE A 17 5.43 -3.62 10.06
C PHE A 17 4.13 -4.41 9.85
N LYS A 18 3.00 -3.78 10.12
CA LYS A 18 1.66 -4.26 9.75
C LYS A 18 1.09 -3.41 8.64
N GLU A 19 0.13 -3.99 7.91
CA GLU A 19 -0.53 -3.32 6.80
C GLU A 19 -2.05 -3.39 6.94
N LYS A 20 -2.74 -2.36 6.46
CA LYS A 20 -4.19 -2.38 6.28
C LYS A 20 -4.56 -1.66 4.99
N ILE A 21 -5.71 -2.04 4.43
CA ILE A 21 -6.25 -1.45 3.21
C ILE A 21 -7.38 -0.51 3.59
N LYS A 22 -7.28 0.75 3.16
CA LYS A 22 -8.33 1.75 3.38
C LYS A 22 -9.45 1.57 2.37
N ARG A 23 -10.67 1.86 2.80
CA ARG A 23 -11.83 1.91 1.90
C ARG A 23 -11.56 2.83 0.71
N GLY A 24 -11.88 2.36 -0.49
CA GLY A 24 -11.66 3.09 -1.74
C GLY A 24 -10.32 2.84 -2.40
N ALA A 25 -9.42 2.07 -1.77
CA ALA A 25 -8.09 1.80 -2.31
C ALA A 25 -8.11 1.10 -3.68
N PHE A 26 -9.16 0.34 -4.00
CA PHE A 26 -9.31 -0.38 -5.27
C PHE A 26 -10.16 0.38 -6.32
N THR A 27 -10.80 1.49 -5.95
CA THR A 27 -11.81 2.18 -6.79
C THR A 27 -11.28 2.54 -8.18
N ASN A 28 -10.06 3.08 -8.26
CA ASN A 28 -9.44 3.48 -9.53
C ASN A 28 -9.07 2.26 -10.36
N SER A 29 -8.52 1.24 -9.73
CA SER A 29 -8.05 0.03 -10.36
C SER A 29 -9.18 -0.79 -10.98
N ILE A 30 -10.29 -0.97 -10.26
CA ILE A 30 -11.48 -1.68 -10.76
C ILE A 30 -12.02 -1.06 -12.05
N LYS A 31 -11.97 0.27 -12.17
CA LYS A 31 -12.48 0.99 -13.35
C LYS A 31 -11.55 0.88 -14.57
N ARG A 32 -10.24 0.82 -14.36
CA ARG A 32 -9.24 1.00 -15.43
C ARG A 32 -8.56 -0.31 -15.82
N ASN A 33 -8.23 -1.12 -14.83
CA ASN A 33 -7.32 -2.25 -15.02
C ASN A 33 -8.00 -3.48 -15.63
N ASP A 34 -7.19 -4.33 -16.19
CA ASP A 34 -7.55 -5.65 -16.69
C ASP A 34 -7.22 -6.68 -15.62
N ILE A 35 -8.20 -6.97 -14.77
CA ILE A 35 -8.03 -7.77 -13.55
C ILE A 35 -8.48 -9.20 -13.82
N LYS A 36 -7.69 -10.17 -13.37
CA LYS A 36 -7.97 -11.60 -13.48
C LYS A 36 -8.29 -12.20 -12.11
N LEU A 37 -9.10 -13.25 -12.12
CA LEU A 37 -9.19 -14.19 -11.01
C LEU A 37 -8.34 -15.41 -11.35
N LEU A 38 -7.36 -15.70 -10.50
CA LEU A 38 -6.40 -16.78 -10.70
C LEU A 38 -6.50 -17.81 -9.56
N PHE A 39 -5.74 -18.89 -9.69
CA PHE A 39 -5.42 -19.81 -8.60
C PHE A 39 -3.93 -19.70 -8.29
N ASN A 40 -3.60 -19.48 -7.01
CA ASN A 40 -2.22 -19.31 -6.50
C ASN A 40 -1.38 -18.26 -7.27
N HIS A 41 -1.98 -17.17 -7.78
CA HIS A 41 -1.31 -16.16 -8.62
C HIS A 41 -0.67 -16.72 -9.89
N ASP A 42 -1.09 -17.91 -10.33
CA ASP A 42 -0.55 -18.56 -11.53
C ASP A 42 -1.40 -18.20 -12.75
N ALA A 43 -0.78 -17.51 -13.70
CA ALA A 43 -1.43 -17.10 -14.96
C ALA A 43 -1.88 -18.26 -15.87
N ASN A 44 -1.43 -19.49 -15.61
CA ASN A 44 -1.90 -20.69 -16.31
C ASN A 44 -3.30 -21.12 -15.84
N TYR A 45 -3.76 -20.65 -14.68
CA TYR A 45 -5.02 -21.05 -14.05
C TYR A 45 -5.98 -19.88 -13.92
N VAL A 46 -6.48 -19.39 -15.06
CA VAL A 46 -7.43 -18.28 -15.11
C VAL A 46 -8.85 -18.77 -14.83
N LEU A 47 -9.50 -18.20 -13.81
CA LEU A 47 -10.87 -18.52 -13.39
C LEU A 47 -11.89 -17.46 -13.80
N GLY A 48 -11.45 -16.26 -14.14
CA GLY A 48 -12.30 -15.16 -14.59
C GLY A 48 -11.49 -13.91 -14.94
N ARG A 49 -12.15 -12.97 -15.64
CA ARG A 49 -11.55 -11.69 -16.06
C ARG A 49 -12.62 -10.61 -16.11
N ASN A 50 -12.33 -9.42 -15.58
CA ASN A 50 -13.31 -8.34 -15.58
C ASN A 50 -13.65 -7.86 -17.01
N LYS A 51 -12.66 -7.75 -17.90
CA LYS A 51 -12.87 -7.30 -19.28
C LYS A 51 -13.72 -8.28 -20.14
N SER A 52 -13.79 -9.55 -19.77
CA SER A 52 -14.67 -10.54 -20.42
C SER A 52 -16.03 -10.68 -19.74
N GLY A 53 -16.28 -9.95 -18.65
CA GLY A 53 -17.52 -10.04 -17.90
C GLY A 53 -17.66 -11.31 -17.02
N THR A 54 -16.63 -12.15 -16.95
CA THR A 54 -16.63 -13.38 -16.13
C THR A 54 -16.15 -13.16 -14.72
N LEU A 55 -15.64 -11.95 -14.40
CA LEU A 55 -15.27 -11.49 -13.08
C LEU A 55 -15.92 -10.13 -12.81
N LYS A 56 -16.70 -10.04 -11.75
CA LYS A 56 -17.25 -8.78 -11.23
C LYS A 56 -16.55 -8.41 -9.94
N LEU A 57 -16.10 -7.16 -9.85
CA LEU A 57 -15.44 -6.57 -8.72
C LEU A 57 -16.23 -5.34 -8.29
N GLU A 58 -16.54 -5.22 -7.00
CA GLU A 58 -17.31 -4.13 -6.44
C GLU A 58 -16.79 -3.79 -5.04
N GLU A 59 -16.55 -2.51 -4.79
CA GLU A 59 -16.25 -2.04 -3.44
C GLU A 59 -17.54 -1.66 -2.72
N ASP A 60 -17.71 -2.13 -1.52
CA ASP A 60 -18.77 -1.74 -0.61
C ASP A 60 -18.22 -1.18 0.72
N GLU A 61 -19.08 -0.99 1.72
CA GLU A 61 -18.64 -0.49 3.03
C GLU A 61 -17.75 -1.45 3.82
N TYR A 62 -17.78 -2.74 3.48
CA TYR A 62 -17.04 -3.80 4.20
C TYR A 62 -15.73 -4.18 3.49
N GLY A 63 -15.65 -4.02 2.16
CA GLY A 63 -14.47 -4.43 1.44
C GLY A 63 -14.65 -4.60 -0.08
N LEU A 64 -13.66 -5.24 -0.70
CA LEU A 64 -13.72 -5.63 -2.11
C LEU A 64 -14.49 -6.94 -2.25
N LYS A 65 -15.67 -6.84 -2.86
CA LYS A 65 -16.52 -7.97 -3.21
C LYS A 65 -16.11 -8.53 -4.57
N ILE A 66 -16.02 -9.85 -4.66
CA ILE A 66 -15.59 -10.59 -5.86
C ILE A 66 -16.65 -11.61 -6.20
N GLU A 67 -17.17 -11.53 -7.43
CA GLU A 67 -18.07 -12.54 -8.02
C GLU A 67 -17.50 -13.04 -9.34
N ALA A 68 -17.44 -14.35 -9.53
CA ALA A 68 -16.90 -14.93 -10.74
C ALA A 68 -17.74 -16.08 -11.27
N ILE A 69 -17.71 -16.23 -12.60
CA ILE A 69 -18.25 -17.36 -13.35
C ILE A 69 -17.06 -18.15 -13.89
N PRO A 70 -16.58 -19.19 -13.18
CA PRO A 70 -15.45 -19.98 -13.63
C PRO A 70 -15.72 -20.73 -14.94
N PRO A 71 -14.66 -21.00 -15.74
CA PRO A 71 -14.80 -21.75 -16.98
C PRO A 71 -15.19 -23.20 -16.72
N ASN A 72 -15.82 -23.85 -17.72
CA ASN A 72 -16.22 -25.27 -17.65
C ASN A 72 -15.04 -26.21 -17.98
N THR A 73 -13.92 -26.08 -17.24
CA THR A 73 -12.72 -26.92 -17.37
C THR A 73 -12.65 -27.93 -16.21
N SER A 74 -11.90 -29.04 -16.41
CA SER A 74 -11.65 -30.01 -15.31
C SER A 74 -11.04 -29.32 -14.08
N PHE A 75 -9.99 -28.50 -14.29
CA PHE A 75 -9.32 -27.74 -13.24
C PHE A 75 -10.30 -26.88 -12.43
N ALA A 76 -11.18 -26.11 -13.10
CA ALA A 76 -12.11 -25.24 -12.38
C ALA A 76 -13.14 -26.05 -11.57
N LYS A 77 -13.58 -27.21 -12.08
CA LYS A 77 -14.47 -28.13 -11.35
C LYS A 77 -13.78 -28.72 -10.11
N ASP A 78 -12.54 -29.16 -10.27
CA ASP A 78 -11.76 -29.70 -9.16
C ASP A 78 -11.57 -28.66 -8.06
N LEU A 79 -11.24 -27.40 -8.45
CA LEU A 79 -11.10 -26.29 -7.52
C LEU A 79 -12.42 -25.96 -6.81
N ILE A 80 -13.56 -25.96 -7.53
CA ILE A 80 -14.89 -25.73 -6.93
C ILE A 80 -15.17 -26.78 -5.87
N ASN A 81 -14.90 -28.06 -6.14
CA ASN A 81 -15.06 -29.14 -5.17
C ASN A 81 -14.22 -28.90 -3.90
N LEU A 82 -12.97 -28.46 -4.04
CA LEU A 82 -12.10 -28.14 -2.92
C LEU A 82 -12.61 -26.94 -2.07
N LEU A 83 -13.21 -25.93 -2.76
CA LEU A 83 -13.85 -24.79 -2.10
C LEU A 83 -15.12 -25.18 -1.35
N GLU A 84 -15.96 -26.05 -1.95
CA GLU A 84 -17.21 -26.53 -1.33
C GLU A 84 -16.93 -27.41 -0.10
N ARG A 85 -15.86 -28.19 -0.13
CA ARG A 85 -15.39 -29.00 1.00
C ARG A 85 -14.74 -28.15 2.10
N GLY A 86 -14.30 -26.92 1.78
CA GLY A 86 -13.56 -26.06 2.70
C GLY A 86 -12.07 -26.39 2.80
N ASP A 87 -11.54 -27.24 1.90
CA ASP A 87 -10.10 -27.54 1.83
C ASP A 87 -9.28 -26.30 1.42
N ILE A 88 -9.92 -25.40 0.67
CA ILE A 88 -9.39 -24.08 0.27
C ILE A 88 -10.47 -23.04 0.56
N ASP A 89 -10.13 -22.00 1.33
CA ASP A 89 -11.06 -20.92 1.69
C ASP A 89 -10.43 -19.52 1.67
N GLN A 90 -9.15 -19.44 1.32
CA GLN A 90 -8.35 -18.22 1.38
C GLN A 90 -8.29 -17.49 0.03
N MET A 91 -8.09 -16.17 0.11
CA MET A 91 -7.83 -15.34 -1.06
C MET A 91 -6.63 -14.41 -0.84
N SER A 92 -6.02 -14.01 -1.93
CA SER A 92 -4.92 -13.06 -1.99
C SER A 92 -5.12 -12.10 -3.16
N PHE A 93 -4.31 -11.04 -3.22
CA PHE A 93 -4.35 -10.00 -4.25
C PHE A 93 -2.95 -9.72 -4.77
N GLY A 94 -2.83 -9.60 -6.09
CA GLY A 94 -1.63 -9.09 -6.76
C GLY A 94 -1.85 -7.61 -7.10
N PHE A 95 -1.08 -6.73 -6.47
CA PHE A 95 -1.20 -5.28 -6.68
C PHE A 95 0.14 -4.56 -6.56
N MET A 96 0.22 -3.35 -7.13
CA MET A 96 1.25 -2.36 -6.80
C MET A 96 0.64 -1.23 -5.98
N VAL A 97 1.43 -0.64 -5.07
CA VAL A 97 0.99 0.48 -4.24
C VAL A 97 1.29 1.80 -4.95
N ASN A 98 0.24 2.58 -5.21
CA ASN A 98 0.35 3.93 -5.77
C ASN A 98 0.43 4.99 -4.68
N LYS A 99 -0.34 4.81 -3.59
CA LYS A 99 -0.38 5.75 -2.47
C LYS A 99 -0.55 5.04 -1.14
N GLU A 100 0.23 5.46 -0.17
CA GLU A 100 0.24 4.90 1.18
C GLU A 100 0.44 5.98 2.23
N GLU A 101 0.09 5.66 3.47
CA GLU A 101 0.40 6.43 4.66
C GLU A 101 1.01 5.50 5.71
N TRP A 102 1.92 6.04 6.54
CA TRP A 102 2.55 5.31 7.60
C TRP A 102 2.23 5.94 8.96
N ASP A 103 1.75 5.12 9.89
CA ASP A 103 1.66 5.46 11.30
C ASP A 103 2.88 4.89 12.02
N THR A 104 3.70 5.77 12.56
CA THR A 104 4.96 5.45 13.25
C THR A 104 4.88 5.70 14.75
N THR A 105 3.69 5.78 15.31
CA THR A 105 3.47 5.93 16.75
C THR A 105 4.16 4.80 17.50
N ASP A 106 4.05 3.55 17.00
CA ASP A 106 4.91 2.44 17.38
C ASP A 106 6.09 2.34 16.40
N LYS A 107 7.29 2.66 16.89
CA LYS A 107 8.52 2.65 16.06
C LYS A 107 9.02 1.24 15.75
N GLU A 108 8.68 0.27 16.57
CA GLU A 108 9.11 -1.12 16.37
C GLU A 108 8.19 -1.86 15.41
N LEU A 109 6.90 -1.50 15.40
CA LEU A 109 5.90 -2.14 14.54
C LEU A 109 4.98 -1.09 13.87
N PRO A 110 5.50 -0.25 12.96
CA PRO A 110 4.73 0.77 12.26
C PRO A 110 3.59 0.15 11.44
N ILE A 111 2.55 0.95 11.18
CA ILE A 111 1.38 0.53 10.40
C ILE A 111 1.39 1.24 9.05
N ARG A 112 1.43 0.46 7.97
CA ARG A 112 1.24 0.92 6.59
C ARG A 112 -0.24 0.90 6.24
N THR A 113 -0.79 2.03 5.79
CA THR A 113 -2.17 2.11 5.28
C THR A 113 -2.14 2.31 3.77
N LEU A 114 -2.69 1.36 3.01
CA LEU A 114 -2.81 1.46 1.56
C LEU A 114 -4.01 2.33 1.20
N LEU A 115 -3.79 3.42 0.45
CA LEU A 115 -4.80 4.40 0.06
C LEU A 115 -5.25 4.25 -1.40
N ASP A 116 -4.34 3.86 -2.28
CA ASP A 116 -4.61 3.61 -3.69
C ASP A 116 -3.64 2.54 -4.20
N VAL A 117 -4.19 1.53 -4.86
CA VAL A 117 -3.41 0.38 -5.37
C VAL A 117 -3.78 0.08 -6.82
N GLU A 118 -2.81 -0.40 -7.56
CA GLU A 118 -3.01 -0.94 -8.90
C GLU A 118 -3.19 -2.46 -8.81
N LEU A 119 -4.43 -2.93 -8.89
CA LEU A 119 -4.80 -4.33 -8.78
C LEU A 119 -4.61 -5.05 -10.12
N PHE A 120 -3.89 -6.16 -10.15
CA PHE A 120 -3.65 -6.99 -11.34
C PHE A 120 -4.46 -8.28 -11.30
N ASP A 121 -4.47 -8.93 -10.16
CA ASP A 121 -5.24 -10.14 -9.96
C ASP A 121 -5.85 -10.24 -8.56
N THR A 122 -6.88 -11.05 -8.49
CA THR A 122 -7.39 -11.61 -7.25
C THR A 122 -7.23 -13.11 -7.35
N SER A 123 -6.74 -13.79 -6.33
CA SER A 123 -6.44 -15.21 -6.43
C SER A 123 -7.05 -16.01 -5.29
N ILE A 124 -7.62 -17.16 -5.64
CA ILE A 124 -7.88 -18.22 -4.67
C ILE A 124 -6.53 -18.85 -4.36
N VAL A 125 -6.17 -18.96 -3.08
CA VAL A 125 -4.87 -19.46 -2.68
C VAL A 125 -5.00 -20.53 -1.61
N VAL A 126 -4.08 -21.50 -1.61
CA VAL A 126 -3.95 -22.48 -0.53
C VAL A 126 -3.35 -21.83 0.71
N TYR A 127 -2.37 -20.92 0.49
CA TYR A 127 -1.73 -20.14 1.54
C TYR A 127 -1.86 -18.65 1.19
N PRO A 128 -2.52 -17.84 2.05
CA PRO A 128 -2.66 -16.42 1.78
C PRO A 128 -1.30 -15.72 1.87
N ALA A 129 -1.09 -14.70 1.03
CA ALA A 129 0.16 -13.95 0.94
C ALA A 129 0.56 -13.26 2.26
N TYR A 130 -0.38 -13.04 3.17
CA TYR A 130 -0.11 -12.53 4.51
C TYR A 130 0.58 -13.54 5.44
N LYS A 131 0.69 -14.83 5.07
CA LYS A 131 1.47 -15.82 5.83
C LYS A 131 2.85 -16.08 5.26
N GLN A 132 3.08 -15.89 3.98
CA GLN A 132 4.41 -15.92 3.35
C GLN A 132 4.34 -15.44 1.90
N THR A 133 5.27 -14.56 1.55
CA THR A 133 5.62 -14.11 0.20
C THR A 133 4.55 -13.37 -0.59
N SER A 134 4.67 -12.07 -0.54
CA SER A 134 4.24 -11.14 -1.58
C SER A 134 4.67 -11.64 -2.95
N VAL A 135 3.75 -11.74 -3.90
CA VAL A 135 4.05 -11.55 -5.31
C VAL A 135 4.27 -10.05 -5.53
N ASP A 136 5.03 -9.44 -4.67
CA ASP A 136 5.52 -8.10 -4.86
C ASP A 136 6.94 -8.22 -5.44
N VAL A 137 7.24 -7.45 -6.45
CA VAL A 137 8.57 -7.28 -7.02
C VAL A 137 9.56 -6.74 -5.97
N ARG A 138 9.06 -6.25 -4.84
CA ARG A 138 9.83 -5.81 -3.67
C ARG A 138 9.51 -6.65 -2.45
N SER A 139 10.55 -7.16 -1.80
CA SER A 139 10.38 -7.84 -0.52
C SER A 139 9.84 -6.86 0.54
N THR A 140 9.06 -7.36 1.51
CA THR A 140 8.57 -6.55 2.63
C THR A 140 9.69 -5.84 3.39
N LYS A 141 10.88 -6.44 3.43
CA LYS A 141 12.11 -5.84 3.99
C LYS A 141 12.58 -4.62 3.19
N GLU A 142 12.46 -4.65 1.85
CA GLU A 142 12.80 -3.50 0.99
C GLU A 142 11.82 -2.35 1.18
N VAL A 143 10.52 -2.63 1.28
CA VAL A 143 9.49 -1.61 1.56
C VAL A 143 9.79 -0.89 2.88
N LEU A 144 10.08 -1.63 3.94
CA LEU A 144 10.41 -1.05 5.24
C LEU A 144 11.74 -0.27 5.20
N LYS A 145 12.73 -0.77 4.46
CA LYS A 145 14.02 -0.08 4.27
C LYS A 145 13.84 1.23 3.53
N ASP A 146 13.11 1.23 2.41
CA ASP A 146 12.82 2.44 1.63
C ASP A 146 12.09 3.49 2.47
N PHE A 147 11.11 3.06 3.27
CA PHE A 147 10.41 3.95 4.19
C PHE A 147 11.36 4.58 5.22
N ARG A 148 12.20 3.80 5.90
CA ARG A 148 13.18 4.32 6.88
C ARG A 148 14.18 5.27 6.25
N THR A 149 14.68 4.95 5.04
CA THR A 149 15.61 5.82 4.29
C THR A 149 14.96 7.16 3.95
N LYS A 150 13.68 7.18 3.54
CA LYS A 150 12.94 8.42 3.29
C LYS A 150 12.79 9.26 4.56
N GLN A 151 12.42 8.63 5.68
CA GLN A 151 12.33 9.32 6.97
C GLN A 151 13.66 9.98 7.39
N GLU A 152 14.77 9.27 7.24
CA GLU A 152 16.10 9.80 7.55
C GLU A 152 16.45 11.01 6.66
N GLN A 153 16.14 10.94 5.37
CA GLN A 153 16.35 12.06 4.43
C GLN A 153 15.49 13.28 4.77
N GLU A 154 14.21 13.10 5.10
CA GLU A 154 13.31 14.17 5.50
C GLU A 154 13.80 14.84 6.80
N LEU A 155 14.23 14.05 7.78
CA LEU A 155 14.76 14.57 9.04
C LEU A 155 16.05 15.38 8.84
N GLU A 156 16.90 14.96 7.93
CA GLU A 156 18.14 15.68 7.58
C GLU A 156 17.87 16.99 6.85
N LEU A 157 16.92 16.99 5.91
CA LEU A 157 16.46 18.20 5.23
C LEU A 157 15.87 19.21 6.22
N GLU A 158 15.03 18.76 7.16
CA GLU A 158 14.51 19.66 8.21
C GLU A 158 15.61 20.27 9.06
N LYS A 159 16.65 19.52 9.41
CA LYS A 159 17.79 20.04 10.18
C LYS A 159 18.54 21.11 9.38
N ILE A 160 18.78 20.87 8.10
CA ILE A 160 19.44 21.83 7.20
C ILE A 160 18.61 23.10 7.08
N ASP A 161 17.30 23.01 6.90
CA ASP A 161 16.43 24.17 6.81
C ASP A 161 16.34 24.96 8.10
N LYS A 162 16.28 24.29 9.24
CA LYS A 162 16.34 24.93 10.56
C LYS A 162 17.67 25.68 10.79
N ALA A 163 18.79 25.06 10.39
CA ALA A 163 20.10 25.68 10.48
C ALA A 163 20.20 26.93 9.60
N LYS A 164 19.77 26.86 8.33
CA LYS A 164 19.72 28.02 7.42
C LYS A 164 18.83 29.16 7.93
N ALA A 165 17.68 28.81 8.53
CA ALA A 165 16.77 29.80 9.13
C ALA A 165 17.41 30.51 10.33
N GLN A 166 18.16 29.80 11.17
CA GLN A 166 18.91 30.36 12.29
C GLN A 166 20.03 31.28 11.82
N GLU A 167 20.79 30.87 10.79
CA GLU A 167 21.86 31.66 10.20
C GLU A 167 21.33 32.98 9.61
N ARG A 168 20.27 32.95 8.80
CA ARG A 168 19.60 34.16 8.27
C ARG A 168 19.11 35.08 9.39
N LYS A 169 18.57 34.52 10.48
CA LYS A 169 18.11 35.31 11.64
C LYS A 169 19.26 35.98 12.37
N ALA A 170 20.39 35.30 12.53
CA ALA A 170 21.61 35.85 13.12
C ALA A 170 22.20 36.98 12.25
N GLU A 171 22.25 36.78 10.94
CA GLU A 171 22.74 37.77 9.97
C GLU A 171 21.86 39.04 9.97
N MET A 172 20.52 38.88 9.92
CA MET A 172 19.59 40.00 10.07
C MET A 172 19.76 40.77 11.39
N THR A 173 20.02 40.05 12.48
CA THR A 173 20.25 40.68 13.80
C THR A 173 21.54 41.49 13.78
N LYS A 174 22.59 40.97 13.14
CA LYS A 174 23.87 41.66 12.97
C LYS A 174 23.69 42.94 12.16
N VAL A 175 23.02 42.87 11.01
CA VAL A 175 22.71 44.03 10.17
C VAL A 175 21.91 45.10 10.93
N LYS A 176 20.88 44.69 11.67
CA LYS A 176 20.11 45.62 12.54
C LYS A 176 21.01 46.34 13.58
N LEU A 177 21.90 45.60 14.23
CA LEU A 177 22.82 46.14 15.20
C LEU A 177 23.80 47.17 14.58
N ASP A 178 24.29 46.87 13.36
CA ASP A 178 25.20 47.77 12.64
C ASP A 178 24.48 49.06 12.18
N ILE A 179 23.23 48.96 11.75
CA ILE A 179 22.37 50.13 11.44
C ILE A 179 22.19 51.02 12.70
N VAL A 180 21.91 50.43 13.86
CA VAL A 180 21.75 51.15 15.13
C VAL A 180 23.06 51.86 15.48
N LYS A 181 24.21 51.22 15.33
CA LYS A 181 25.53 51.82 15.58
C LYS A 181 25.82 53.00 14.66
N LEU A 182 25.45 52.89 13.39
CA LEU A 182 25.61 53.99 12.40
C LEU A 182 24.73 55.18 12.77
N LYS A 183 23.47 54.97 13.17
CA LYS A 183 22.59 56.04 13.66
C LYS A 183 23.11 56.73 14.89
N MET A 184 23.67 55.99 15.86
CA MET A 184 24.27 56.58 17.06
C MET A 184 25.52 57.39 16.79
N LYS A 185 26.22 57.15 15.65
CA LYS A 185 27.40 57.93 15.23
C LYS A 185 27.06 59.14 14.32
N GLY A 186 25.79 59.43 14.08
CA GLY A 186 25.32 60.57 13.29
C GLY A 186 25.55 60.45 11.78
N PHE A 187 25.69 59.22 11.28
CA PHE A 187 25.91 58.95 9.83
C PHE A 187 24.59 58.61 9.08
N LEU A 188 23.45 58.61 9.77
CA LEU A 188 22.10 58.36 9.19
C LEU A 188 21.05 59.22 9.89
#